data_67e7c57e1795be1d9d1c0d343590625c
#
_entry.id   67e7c57e1795be1d9d1c0d343590625c
#
_cell.length_a   1.000
_cell.length_b   1.000
_cell.length_c   1.000
_cell.angle_alpha   90.00
_cell.angle_beta   90.00
_cell.angle_gamma   90.00
#
_symmetry.space_group_name_H-M   'P 1'
#
loop_
_entity.id
_entity.type
_entity.pdbx_description
1 polymer ?
#
loop_
_entity_poly.entity_id
_entity_poly.type
_entity_poly.pdbx_seq_one_letter_code
_entity_poly.pdbx_strand_id
1 'polypeptide(L)'
;MFPLGLILVVLAGAELFTGNNAVLIPGFMKKKYGIMPILKNWTIVYIGNFIGAIFFVYIMVWCTGIVDADPWKSAIVQIAQAKVNMSGWVVFLKGIGANWLVCLAVWLGFSAHSTAGKMMGLWFPVMCFVAIGYEHSIANMFFIPLGMLQGAAISWSDFILANLIPATFGNIVGGALFVGCIYSYLYTKR
;
A
#
# COMPACT_ATOMS: atom_id res chain seq x y z
N MET A 1 -4.14 9.16 11.15
CA MET A 1 -3.13 8.21 11.69
C MET A 1 -2.49 7.33 10.64
N PHE A 2 -3.18 6.98 9.53
CA PHE A 2 -2.67 6.10 8.48
C PHE A 2 -1.28 6.49 7.91
N PRO A 3 -0.94 7.78 7.68
CA PRO A 3 0.39 8.18 7.19
C PRO A 3 1.56 7.76 8.09
N LEU A 4 1.31 7.54 9.38
CA LEU A 4 2.34 7.08 10.32
C LEU A 4 3.01 5.78 9.85
N GLY A 5 2.24 4.88 9.24
CA GLY A 5 2.79 3.62 8.71
C GLY A 5 3.90 3.84 7.69
N LEU A 6 3.70 4.71 6.70
CA LEU A 6 4.74 5.01 5.70
C LEU A 6 5.92 5.78 6.30
N ILE A 7 5.67 6.66 7.26
CA ILE A 7 6.72 7.37 7.99
C ILE A 7 7.64 6.37 8.71
N LEU A 8 7.05 5.40 9.42
CA LEU A 8 7.82 4.36 10.12
C LEU A 8 8.59 3.48 9.13
N VAL A 9 7.98 3.09 8.01
CA VAL A 9 8.67 2.33 6.97
C VAL A 9 9.93 3.07 6.49
N VAL A 10 9.80 4.34 6.11
CA VAL A 10 10.91 5.11 5.52
C VAL A 10 11.97 5.49 6.55
N LEU A 11 11.56 5.90 7.76
CA LEU A 11 12.51 6.36 8.79
C LEU A 11 13.14 5.22 9.58
N ALA A 12 12.42 4.13 9.82
CA ALA A 12 12.93 2.97 10.54
C ALA A 12 13.57 1.91 9.61
N GLY A 13 13.51 2.09 8.30
CA GLY A 13 14.16 1.19 7.33
C GLY A 13 13.43 -0.13 7.13
N ALA A 14 12.09 -0.15 7.23
CA ALA A 14 11.29 -1.31 6.89
C ALA A 14 11.00 -1.37 5.38
N GLU A 15 10.52 -2.53 4.91
CA GLU A 15 10.22 -2.78 3.51
C GLU A 15 8.70 -2.73 3.25
N LEU A 16 8.30 -1.97 2.25
CA LEU A 16 6.92 -1.87 1.81
C LEU A 16 6.84 -2.18 0.30
N PHE A 17 6.07 -3.20 -0.07
CA PHE A 17 5.91 -3.62 -1.46
C PHE A 17 5.56 -2.47 -2.39
N THR A 18 4.60 -1.64 -2.02
CA THR A 18 4.13 -0.51 -2.84
C THR A 18 5.21 0.56 -3.03
N GLY A 19 6.02 0.87 -2.01
CA GLY A 19 7.18 1.74 -2.13
C GLY A 19 8.24 1.15 -3.05
N ASN A 20 8.52 -0.14 -2.92
CA ASN A 20 9.51 -0.84 -3.72
C ASN A 20 9.15 -0.92 -5.20
N ASN A 21 7.86 -0.76 -5.56
CA ASN A 21 7.45 -0.68 -6.97
C ASN A 21 8.15 0.46 -7.71
N ALA A 22 8.42 1.60 -7.08
CA ALA A 22 9.14 2.70 -7.71
C ALA A 22 10.66 2.64 -7.44
N VAL A 23 11.07 2.33 -6.21
CA VAL A 23 12.48 2.44 -5.75
C VAL A 23 13.43 1.52 -6.53
N LEU A 24 12.98 0.35 -6.97
CA LEU A 24 13.82 -0.59 -7.70
C LEU A 24 13.92 -0.30 -9.21
N ILE A 25 13.03 0.49 -9.78
CA ILE A 25 13.00 0.73 -11.22
C ILE A 25 14.23 1.52 -11.75
N PRO A 26 14.75 2.56 -11.05
CA PRO A 26 15.91 3.31 -11.53
C PRO A 26 17.16 2.44 -11.75
N GLY A 27 17.41 1.49 -10.87
CA GLY A 27 18.53 0.55 -11.01
C GLY A 27 18.37 -0.39 -12.21
N PHE A 28 17.16 -0.88 -12.46
CA PHE A 28 16.82 -1.68 -13.62
C PHE A 28 16.99 -0.89 -14.93
N MET A 29 16.45 0.34 -15.00
CA MET A 29 16.59 1.19 -16.18
C MET A 29 18.05 1.54 -16.50
N LYS A 30 18.90 1.67 -15.45
CA LYS A 30 20.35 1.85 -15.58
C LYS A 30 21.11 0.54 -15.84
N LYS A 31 20.42 -0.57 -16.09
CA LYS A 31 21.00 -1.90 -16.34
C LYS A 31 21.93 -2.41 -15.24
N LYS A 32 21.76 -1.92 -13.97
CA LYS A 32 22.53 -2.41 -12.83
C LYS A 32 22.18 -3.83 -12.44
N TYR A 33 20.94 -4.25 -12.73
CA TYR A 33 20.42 -5.61 -12.53
C TYR A 33 19.25 -5.87 -13.48
N GLY A 34 18.92 -7.14 -13.66
CA GLY A 34 17.82 -7.58 -14.49
C GLY A 34 16.46 -7.53 -13.76
N ILE A 35 15.42 -8.06 -14.40
CA ILE A 35 14.06 -8.09 -13.83
C ILE A 35 13.94 -9.06 -12.64
N MET A 36 14.71 -10.14 -12.61
CA MET A 36 14.57 -11.20 -11.60
C MET A 36 14.79 -10.70 -10.14
N PRO A 37 15.80 -9.88 -9.83
CA PRO A 37 15.93 -9.27 -8.51
C PRO A 37 14.72 -8.43 -8.09
N ILE A 38 14.06 -7.72 -9.03
CA ILE A 38 12.85 -6.95 -8.76
C ILE A 38 11.71 -7.90 -8.36
N LEU A 39 11.44 -8.91 -9.19
CA LEU A 39 10.38 -9.88 -8.93
C LEU A 39 10.61 -10.62 -7.60
N LYS A 40 11.85 -11.02 -7.32
CA LYS A 40 12.23 -11.65 -6.06
C LYS A 40 11.95 -10.73 -4.85
N ASN A 41 12.40 -9.47 -4.91
CA ASN A 41 12.14 -8.50 -3.85
C ASN A 41 10.63 -8.27 -3.67
N TRP A 42 9.91 -7.99 -4.76
CA TRP A 42 8.47 -7.75 -4.69
C TRP A 42 7.71 -8.94 -4.08
N THR A 43 8.06 -10.17 -4.48
CA THR A 43 7.40 -11.37 -3.94
C THR A 43 7.68 -11.54 -2.45
N ILE A 44 8.95 -11.45 -2.03
CA ILE A 44 9.34 -11.63 -0.62
C ILE A 44 8.69 -10.55 0.24
N VAL A 45 8.77 -9.29 -0.18
CA VAL A 45 8.22 -8.18 0.59
C VAL A 45 6.69 -8.22 0.63
N TYR A 46 6.05 -8.60 -0.50
CA TYR A 46 4.59 -8.75 -0.54
C TYR A 46 4.08 -9.83 0.44
N ILE A 47 4.73 -11.00 0.44
CA ILE A 47 4.42 -12.08 1.38
C ILE A 47 4.70 -11.64 2.82
N GLY A 48 5.82 -10.99 3.07
CA GLY A 48 6.16 -10.46 4.40
C GLY A 48 5.13 -9.43 4.88
N ASN A 49 4.70 -8.50 4.01
CA ASN A 49 3.65 -7.54 4.34
C ASN A 49 2.30 -8.22 4.60
N PHE A 50 1.96 -9.28 3.83
CA PHE A 50 0.74 -10.04 4.05
C PHE A 50 0.75 -10.73 5.42
N ILE A 51 1.83 -11.46 5.74
CA ILE A 51 1.98 -12.14 7.03
C ILE A 51 1.94 -11.12 8.18
N GLY A 52 2.65 -10.00 8.05
CA GLY A 52 2.66 -8.93 9.04
C GLY A 52 1.29 -8.29 9.24
N ALA A 53 0.53 -8.05 8.16
CA ALA A 53 -0.82 -7.51 8.24
C ALA A 53 -1.78 -8.47 8.95
N ILE A 54 -1.77 -9.76 8.61
CA ILE A 54 -2.62 -10.77 9.26
C ILE A 54 -2.24 -10.96 10.73
N PHE A 55 -0.94 -11.00 11.05
CA PHE A 55 -0.46 -11.04 12.43
C PHE A 55 -1.00 -9.85 13.24
N PHE A 56 -0.87 -8.64 12.69
CA PHE A 56 -1.31 -7.42 13.37
C PHE A 56 -2.83 -7.39 13.54
N VAL A 57 -3.60 -7.78 12.51
CA VAL A 57 -5.06 -7.88 12.58
C VAL A 57 -5.48 -8.84 13.68
N TYR A 58 -4.91 -10.04 13.69
CA TYR A 58 -5.34 -11.09 14.61
C TYR A 58 -4.88 -10.82 16.06
N ILE A 59 -3.58 -10.60 16.26
CA ILE A 59 -3.00 -10.50 17.60
C ILE A 59 -3.21 -9.11 18.22
N MET A 60 -2.94 -8.05 17.44
CA MET A 60 -2.87 -6.69 18.01
C MET A 60 -4.23 -5.97 17.99
N VAL A 61 -5.17 -6.41 17.15
CA VAL A 61 -6.48 -5.75 17.04
C VAL A 61 -7.60 -6.65 17.51
N TRP A 62 -7.77 -7.84 16.89
CA TRP A 62 -8.90 -8.72 17.21
C TRP A 62 -8.78 -9.34 18.60
N CYS A 63 -7.64 -9.95 18.97
CA CYS A 63 -7.46 -10.54 20.31
C CYS A 63 -7.50 -9.52 21.44
N THR A 64 -7.23 -8.23 21.14
CA THR A 64 -7.30 -7.16 22.16
C THR A 64 -8.67 -6.54 22.29
N GLY A 65 -9.60 -6.82 21.37
CA GLY A 65 -10.95 -6.26 21.39
C GLY A 65 -11.03 -4.76 21.14
N ILE A 66 -9.95 -4.12 20.65
CA ILE A 66 -9.86 -2.65 20.55
C ILE A 66 -10.89 -2.03 19.60
N VAL A 67 -11.49 -2.83 18.70
CA VAL A 67 -12.50 -2.37 17.73
C VAL A 67 -13.85 -3.11 17.88
N ASP A 68 -14.09 -3.82 18.99
CA ASP A 68 -15.29 -4.64 19.17
C ASP A 68 -16.54 -3.82 19.50
N ALA A 69 -16.37 -2.58 19.92
CA ALA A 69 -17.46 -1.65 20.21
C ALA A 69 -17.75 -0.72 19.04
N ASP A 70 -19.02 -0.32 18.88
CA ASP A 70 -19.40 0.75 17.96
C ASP A 70 -18.88 2.12 18.47
N PRO A 71 -18.54 3.03 17.55
CA PRO A 71 -18.77 2.95 16.09
C PRO A 71 -17.67 2.20 15.30
N TRP A 72 -16.63 1.70 15.95
CA TRP A 72 -15.46 1.13 15.29
C TRP A 72 -15.77 -0.17 14.55
N LYS A 73 -16.54 -1.06 15.22
CA LYS A 73 -16.94 -2.36 14.65
C LYS A 73 -17.73 -2.19 13.36
N SER A 74 -18.82 -1.43 13.41
CA SER A 74 -19.65 -1.18 12.24
C SER A 74 -18.91 -0.45 11.13
N ALA A 75 -18.05 0.50 11.45
CA ALA A 75 -17.23 1.20 10.46
C ALA A 75 -16.27 0.26 9.72
N ILE A 76 -15.57 -0.63 10.43
CA ILE A 76 -14.64 -1.61 9.82
C ILE A 76 -15.40 -2.59 8.91
N VAL A 77 -16.55 -3.09 9.34
CA VAL A 77 -17.40 -3.97 8.52
C VAL A 77 -17.83 -3.26 7.23
N GLN A 78 -18.31 -2.03 7.33
CA GLN A 78 -18.74 -1.23 6.17
C GLN A 78 -17.57 -0.96 5.21
N ILE A 79 -16.39 -0.59 5.72
CA ILE A 79 -15.19 -0.38 4.90
C ILE A 79 -14.83 -1.65 4.14
N ALA A 80 -14.78 -2.79 4.80
CA ALA A 80 -14.43 -4.06 4.18
C ALA A 80 -15.42 -4.45 3.07
N GLN A 81 -16.73 -4.34 3.34
CA GLN A 81 -17.78 -4.62 2.37
C GLN A 81 -17.71 -3.66 1.16
N ALA A 82 -17.54 -2.36 1.40
CA ALA A 82 -17.40 -1.38 0.33
C ALA A 82 -16.23 -1.70 -0.61
N LYS A 83 -15.12 -2.21 -0.07
CA LYS A 83 -13.91 -2.56 -0.83
C LYS A 83 -14.09 -3.77 -1.74
N VAL A 84 -14.79 -4.82 -1.30
CA VAL A 84 -15.00 -6.04 -2.09
C VAL A 84 -16.18 -5.92 -3.07
N ASN A 85 -17.11 -4.99 -2.83
CA ASN A 85 -18.26 -4.76 -3.69
C ASN A 85 -17.97 -3.87 -4.92
N MET A 86 -16.77 -3.27 -5.00
CA MET A 86 -16.36 -2.54 -6.20
C MET A 86 -16.02 -3.49 -7.35
N SER A 87 -16.29 -3.07 -8.58
CA SER A 87 -15.80 -3.83 -9.75
C SER A 87 -14.26 -3.84 -9.76
N GLY A 88 -13.66 -4.97 -10.17
CA GLY A 88 -12.21 -5.12 -10.23
C GLY A 88 -11.51 -4.05 -11.07
N TRP A 89 -12.18 -3.53 -12.12
CA TRP A 89 -11.67 -2.41 -12.91
C TRP A 89 -11.56 -1.11 -12.10
N VAL A 90 -12.58 -0.80 -11.30
CA VAL A 90 -12.55 0.38 -10.41
C VAL A 90 -11.47 0.23 -9.34
N VAL A 91 -11.34 -0.96 -8.75
CA VAL A 91 -10.28 -1.28 -7.78
C VAL A 91 -8.89 -1.10 -8.41
N PHE A 92 -8.69 -1.59 -9.63
CA PHE A 92 -7.44 -1.42 -10.38
C PHE A 92 -7.10 0.06 -10.63
N LEU A 93 -8.05 0.86 -11.12
CA LEU A 93 -7.83 2.29 -11.36
C LEU A 93 -7.53 3.06 -10.07
N LYS A 94 -8.29 2.79 -9.01
CA LYS A 94 -8.02 3.35 -7.67
C LYS A 94 -6.66 2.89 -7.13
N GLY A 95 -6.25 1.68 -7.46
CA GLY A 95 -4.93 1.15 -7.15
C GLY A 95 -3.80 1.93 -7.81
N ILE A 96 -3.95 2.32 -9.08
CA ILE A 96 -2.99 3.18 -9.78
C ILE A 96 -2.82 4.49 -9.02
N GLY A 97 -3.91 5.19 -8.74
CA GLY A 97 -3.89 6.48 -8.04
C GLY A 97 -3.28 6.38 -6.63
N ALA A 98 -3.62 5.33 -5.88
CA ALA A 98 -3.06 5.11 -4.55
C ALA A 98 -1.54 5.02 -4.57
N ASN A 99 -1.00 4.12 -5.39
CA ASN A 99 0.45 3.91 -5.39
C ASN A 99 1.23 4.98 -6.14
N TRP A 100 0.61 5.71 -7.03
CA TRP A 100 1.19 6.94 -7.56
C TRP A 100 1.47 7.93 -6.42
N LEU A 101 0.49 8.19 -5.55
CA LEU A 101 0.65 9.08 -4.39
C LEU A 101 1.63 8.53 -3.34
N VAL A 102 1.60 7.22 -3.05
CA VAL A 102 2.57 6.60 -2.13
C VAL A 102 4.00 6.75 -2.63
N CYS A 103 4.25 6.49 -3.92
CA CYS A 103 5.59 6.61 -4.48
C CYS A 103 6.06 8.07 -4.59
N LEU A 104 5.13 9.02 -4.83
CA LEU A 104 5.44 10.45 -4.71
C LEU A 104 5.78 10.85 -3.27
N ALA A 105 5.07 10.29 -2.28
CA ALA A 105 5.41 10.50 -0.86
C ALA A 105 6.83 10.01 -0.56
N VAL A 106 7.20 8.82 -1.01
CA VAL A 106 8.57 8.28 -0.87
C VAL A 106 9.59 9.18 -1.54
N TRP A 107 9.30 9.66 -2.75
CA TRP A 107 10.16 10.60 -3.48
C TRP A 107 10.38 11.91 -2.70
N LEU A 108 9.30 12.51 -2.18
CA LEU A 108 9.37 13.70 -1.32
C LEU A 108 10.16 13.43 -0.04
N GLY A 109 9.95 12.26 0.57
CA GLY A 109 10.71 11.83 1.75
C GLY A 109 12.21 11.72 1.49
N PHE A 110 12.63 11.22 0.32
CA PHE A 110 14.04 11.16 -0.06
C PHE A 110 14.62 12.51 -0.43
N SER A 111 13.84 13.43 -0.98
CA SER A 111 14.30 14.78 -1.33
C SER A 111 14.46 15.71 -0.13
N ALA A 112 13.85 15.39 1.00
CA ALA A 112 13.88 16.25 2.19
C ALA A 112 15.19 16.05 2.99
N HIS A 113 15.75 17.17 3.47
CA HIS A 113 17.01 17.19 4.22
C HIS A 113 16.85 17.12 5.76
N SER A 114 15.63 17.27 6.26
CA SER A 114 15.34 17.19 7.70
C SER A 114 14.33 16.10 8.00
N THR A 115 14.35 15.53 9.21
CA THR A 115 13.38 14.53 9.65
C THR A 115 11.95 15.07 9.59
N ALA A 116 11.73 16.30 10.03
CA ALA A 116 10.42 16.96 9.94
C ALA A 116 9.97 17.11 8.48
N GLY A 117 10.86 17.54 7.57
CA GLY A 117 10.57 17.62 6.13
C GLY A 117 10.21 16.26 5.53
N LYS A 118 10.93 15.19 5.91
CA LYS A 118 10.59 13.82 5.49
C LYS A 118 9.20 13.42 5.98
N MET A 119 8.88 13.64 7.24
CA MET A 119 7.57 13.33 7.82
C MET A 119 6.45 14.08 7.10
N MET A 120 6.62 15.37 6.82
CA MET A 120 5.64 16.18 6.09
C MET A 120 5.46 15.70 4.64
N GLY A 121 6.56 15.42 3.94
CA GLY A 121 6.53 14.90 2.57
C GLY A 121 5.84 13.55 2.44
N LEU A 122 5.97 12.69 3.46
CA LEU A 122 5.29 11.41 3.54
C LEU A 122 3.82 11.55 3.93
N TRP A 123 3.49 12.48 4.83
CA TRP A 123 2.17 12.62 5.43
C TRP A 123 1.09 13.01 4.41
N PHE A 124 1.29 14.10 3.68
CA PHE A 124 0.24 14.67 2.86
C PHE A 124 -0.24 13.79 1.71
N PRO A 125 0.63 13.18 0.87
CA PRO A 125 0.13 12.33 -0.22
C PRO A 125 -0.56 11.07 0.31
N VAL A 126 -0.09 10.52 1.44
CA VAL A 126 -0.72 9.35 2.07
C VAL A 126 -2.09 9.73 2.63
N MET A 127 -2.20 10.85 3.34
CA MET A 127 -3.48 11.35 3.83
C MET A 127 -4.45 11.58 2.66
N CYS A 128 -3.96 12.14 1.56
CA CYS A 128 -4.77 12.41 0.37
C CYS A 128 -5.37 11.12 -0.20
N PHE A 129 -4.58 10.08 -0.50
CA PHE A 129 -5.13 8.88 -1.12
C PHE A 129 -6.10 8.12 -0.20
N VAL A 130 -5.88 8.19 1.12
CA VAL A 130 -6.81 7.60 2.10
C VAL A 130 -8.14 8.38 2.11
N ALA A 131 -8.07 9.71 2.16
CA ALA A 131 -9.26 10.57 2.22
C ALA A 131 -10.17 10.43 0.98
N ILE A 132 -9.58 10.27 -0.21
CA ILE A 132 -10.34 10.08 -1.46
C ILE A 132 -10.76 8.62 -1.72
N GLY A 133 -10.40 7.69 -0.82
CA GLY A 133 -10.83 6.30 -0.90
C GLY A 133 -10.17 5.51 -2.02
N TYR A 134 -8.88 5.73 -2.28
CA TYR A 134 -8.10 4.92 -3.22
C TYR A 134 -7.71 3.56 -2.62
N GLU A 135 -7.36 2.60 -3.49
CA GLU A 135 -7.15 1.21 -3.12
C GLU A 135 -5.66 0.86 -3.01
N HIS A 136 -5.22 0.60 -1.78
CA HIS A 136 -3.85 0.22 -1.47
C HIS A 136 -3.80 -1.24 -1.03
N SER A 137 -3.15 -2.12 -1.82
CA SER A 137 -3.15 -3.56 -1.60
C SER A 137 -2.71 -3.95 -0.18
N ILE A 138 -1.63 -3.39 0.33
CA ILE A 138 -1.13 -3.72 1.67
C ILE A 138 -2.08 -3.23 2.77
N ALA A 139 -2.72 -2.07 2.60
CA ALA A 139 -3.75 -1.60 3.52
C ALA A 139 -4.98 -2.52 3.50
N ASN A 140 -5.34 -3.04 2.32
CA ASN A 140 -6.46 -3.95 2.17
C ASN A 140 -6.21 -5.31 2.83
N MET A 141 -4.94 -5.76 2.94
CA MET A 141 -4.55 -6.93 3.74
C MET A 141 -4.84 -6.76 5.24
N PHE A 142 -5.02 -5.53 5.70
CA PHE A 142 -5.43 -5.22 7.07
C PHE A 142 -6.96 -5.03 7.16
N PHE A 143 -7.54 -4.11 6.36
CA PHE A 143 -8.93 -3.71 6.52
C PHE A 143 -9.92 -4.82 6.21
N ILE A 144 -9.70 -5.61 5.14
CA ILE A 144 -10.67 -6.63 4.72
C ILE A 144 -10.66 -7.82 5.68
N PRO A 145 -9.50 -8.44 6.03
CA PRO A 145 -9.48 -9.50 7.04
C PRO A 145 -9.99 -9.07 8.42
N LEU A 146 -9.72 -7.83 8.83
CA LEU A 146 -10.29 -7.31 10.08
C LEU A 146 -11.81 -7.23 10.00
N GLY A 147 -12.38 -6.74 8.89
CA GLY A 147 -13.81 -6.71 8.67
C GLY A 147 -14.43 -8.11 8.68
N MET A 148 -13.76 -9.10 8.08
CA MET A 148 -14.19 -10.51 8.13
C MET A 148 -14.27 -11.02 9.59
N LEU A 149 -13.25 -10.76 10.41
CA LEU A 149 -13.24 -11.13 11.82
C LEU A 149 -14.31 -10.40 12.64
N GLN A 150 -14.67 -9.17 12.24
CA GLN A 150 -15.73 -8.38 12.88
C GLN A 150 -17.14 -8.72 12.37
N GLY A 151 -17.27 -9.71 11.49
CA GLY A 151 -18.56 -10.26 11.05
C GLY A 151 -19.03 -9.77 9.67
N ALA A 152 -18.18 -9.17 8.86
CA ALA A 152 -18.50 -8.90 7.46
C ALA A 152 -18.69 -10.22 6.70
N ALA A 153 -19.78 -10.33 5.91
CA ALA A 153 -20.04 -11.49 5.07
C ALA A 153 -19.16 -11.46 3.81
N ILE A 154 -17.87 -11.68 3.98
CA ILE A 154 -16.83 -11.67 2.94
C ILE A 154 -16.04 -12.96 3.05
N SER A 155 -15.89 -13.68 1.92
CA SER A 155 -15.03 -14.85 1.84
C SER A 155 -13.57 -14.46 1.51
N TRP A 156 -12.63 -15.37 1.77
CA TRP A 156 -11.24 -15.22 1.32
C TRP A 156 -11.13 -15.09 -0.19
N SER A 157 -12.02 -15.75 -0.93
CA SER A 157 -12.11 -15.64 -2.39
C SER A 157 -12.48 -14.22 -2.82
N ASP A 158 -13.49 -13.61 -2.18
CA ASP A 158 -13.90 -12.24 -2.47
C ASP A 158 -12.77 -11.25 -2.18
N PHE A 159 -12.12 -11.40 -1.03
CA PHE A 159 -10.95 -10.58 -0.67
C PHE A 159 -9.85 -10.66 -1.73
N ILE A 160 -9.45 -11.88 -2.11
CA ILE A 160 -8.31 -12.08 -3.01
C ILE A 160 -8.66 -11.67 -4.45
N LEU A 161 -9.78 -12.18 -5.00
CA LEU A 161 -10.11 -12.04 -6.42
C LEU A 161 -10.77 -10.70 -6.75
N ALA A 162 -11.71 -10.24 -5.91
CA ALA A 162 -12.43 -9.01 -6.21
C ALA A 162 -11.64 -7.74 -5.83
N ASN A 163 -10.75 -7.82 -4.82
CA ASN A 163 -10.04 -6.64 -4.34
C ASN A 163 -8.51 -6.76 -4.42
N LEU A 164 -7.90 -7.74 -3.75
CA LEU A 164 -6.44 -7.75 -3.55
C LEU A 164 -5.66 -7.84 -4.86
N ILE A 165 -6.05 -8.72 -5.77
CA ILE A 165 -5.39 -8.90 -7.06
C ILE A 165 -5.48 -7.62 -7.91
N PRO A 166 -6.67 -7.08 -8.22
CA PRO A 166 -6.76 -5.86 -9.03
C PRO A 166 -6.08 -4.65 -8.36
N ALA A 167 -6.19 -4.49 -7.03
CA ALA A 167 -5.48 -3.45 -6.29
C ALA A 167 -3.95 -3.58 -6.45
N THR A 168 -3.42 -4.81 -6.34
CA THR A 168 -1.98 -5.08 -6.47
C THR A 168 -1.46 -4.71 -7.86
N PHE A 169 -2.13 -5.13 -8.92
CA PHE A 169 -1.75 -4.75 -10.28
C PHE A 169 -1.85 -3.25 -10.52
N GLY A 170 -2.91 -2.60 -10.01
CA GLY A 170 -3.02 -1.15 -10.04
C GLY A 170 -1.87 -0.46 -9.32
N ASN A 171 -1.50 -0.94 -8.13
CA ASN A 171 -0.38 -0.39 -7.37
C ASN A 171 0.96 -0.57 -8.11
N ILE A 172 1.20 -1.72 -8.76
CA ILE A 172 2.41 -1.91 -9.59
C ILE A 172 2.47 -0.87 -10.69
N VAL A 173 1.40 -0.68 -11.44
CA VAL A 173 1.34 0.33 -12.51
C VAL A 173 1.56 1.74 -11.97
N GLY A 174 0.88 2.13 -10.89
CA GLY A 174 1.02 3.44 -10.26
C GLY A 174 2.44 3.73 -9.79
N GLY A 175 3.08 2.77 -9.14
CA GLY A 175 4.44 2.93 -8.62
C GLY A 175 5.53 2.76 -9.66
N ALA A 176 5.54 1.64 -10.37
CA ALA A 176 6.62 1.30 -11.28
C ALA A 176 6.61 2.17 -12.55
N LEU A 177 5.44 2.34 -13.18
CA LEU A 177 5.35 3.10 -14.43
C LEU A 177 5.31 4.61 -14.18
N PHE A 178 4.32 5.10 -13.42
CA PHE A 178 4.09 6.55 -13.27
C PHE A 178 5.15 7.25 -12.43
N VAL A 179 5.79 6.57 -11.48
CA VAL A 179 6.89 7.16 -10.71
C VAL A 179 8.22 6.55 -11.11
N GLY A 180 8.40 5.25 -10.98
CA GLY A 180 9.66 4.59 -11.22
C GLY A 180 10.25 4.87 -12.61
N CYS A 181 9.51 4.56 -13.68
CA CYS A 181 9.98 4.76 -15.06
C CYS A 181 10.06 6.24 -15.44
N ILE A 182 8.99 7.02 -15.20
CA ILE A 182 8.95 8.42 -15.64
C ILE A 182 10.03 9.25 -14.95
N TYR A 183 10.15 9.15 -13.62
CA TYR A 183 11.16 9.90 -12.87
C TYR A 183 12.58 9.44 -13.20
N SER A 184 12.79 8.12 -13.39
CA SER A 184 14.10 7.63 -13.86
C SER A 184 14.46 8.22 -15.21
N TYR A 185 13.53 8.28 -16.16
CA TYR A 185 13.76 8.88 -17.46
C TYR A 185 14.10 10.36 -17.36
N LEU A 186 13.36 11.12 -16.57
CA LEU A 186 13.55 12.57 -16.42
C LEU A 186 14.87 12.93 -15.73
N TYR A 187 15.27 12.18 -14.72
CA TYR A 187 16.44 12.51 -13.88
C TYR A 187 17.70 11.71 -14.22
N THR A 188 17.65 10.74 -15.12
CA THR A 188 18.83 9.98 -15.57
C THR A 188 19.56 10.62 -16.75
N LYS A 189 18.90 11.49 -17.50
CA LYS A 189 19.49 12.20 -18.67
C LYS A 189 20.23 13.50 -18.32
N ARG A 190 20.42 13.78 -17.02
CA ARG A 190 21.17 14.97 -16.56
C ARG A 190 22.50 14.57 -15.97
#